data_508f3b4cd6b4afddac9fdb58da7ed8a8
#
_entry.id   508f3b4cd6b4afddac9fdb58da7ed8a8
#
_cell.length_a   1.000
_cell.length_b   1.000
_cell.length_c   1.000
_cell.angle_alpha   90.00
_cell.angle_beta   90.00
_cell.angle_gamma   90.00
#
_symmetry.space_group_name_H-M   'P 1'
#
loop_
_entity.id
_entity.type
_entity.pdbx_description
1 polymer ?
#
loop_
_entity_poly.entity_id
_entity_poly.type
_entity_poly.pdbx_seq_one_letter_code
_entity_poly.pdbx_strand_id
1 'polypeptide(L)'
;MSTAVIRWAAGRVPVLGVCLGHQAIGAAWGGEVVRAPEVMHGKTSRIHHEGTGVFAGLPAPLEATRYHSLIVDRESVPDELEITATSEDGLVMGLRHRHLDVEGVQFHPESILTASGHDLLANFLARVS
;
A
#
# COMPACT_ATOMS: atom_id res chain seq x y z
N MET A 1 -12.22 -4.90 1.97
CA MET A 1 -12.10 -4.57 3.40
C MET A 1 -12.75 -3.21 3.62
N SER A 2 -13.59 -3.09 4.62
CA SER A 2 -14.28 -1.82 4.90
C SER A 2 -13.47 -0.92 5.80
N THR A 3 -13.74 0.39 5.74
CA THR A 3 -13.09 1.37 6.62
C THR A 3 -13.41 1.10 8.10
N ALA A 4 -14.62 0.62 8.39
CA ALA A 4 -15.02 0.30 9.77
C ALA A 4 -14.18 -0.85 10.35
N VAL A 5 -13.92 -1.90 9.55
CA VAL A 5 -13.08 -3.02 9.99
C VAL A 5 -11.64 -2.56 10.24
N ILE A 6 -11.11 -1.72 9.35
CA ILE A 6 -9.75 -1.20 9.48
C ILE A 6 -9.63 -0.37 10.76
N ARG A 7 -10.56 0.53 11.03
CA ARG A 7 -10.54 1.34 12.25
C ARG A 7 -10.69 0.50 13.50
N TRP A 8 -11.52 -0.55 13.45
CA TRP A 8 -11.66 -1.47 14.58
C TRP A 8 -10.37 -2.24 14.85
N ALA A 9 -9.70 -2.73 13.80
CA ALA A 9 -8.48 -3.52 13.92
C ALA A 9 -7.25 -2.66 14.29
N ALA A 10 -7.26 -1.39 13.88
CA ALA A 10 -6.14 -0.47 14.13
C ALA A 10 -5.85 -0.36 15.63
N GLY A 11 -4.60 -0.57 16.02
CA GLY A 11 -4.21 -0.56 17.41
C GLY A 11 -4.48 -1.87 18.17
N ARG A 12 -5.20 -2.83 17.56
CA ARG A 12 -5.46 -4.14 18.16
C ARG A 12 -4.61 -5.24 17.55
N VAL A 13 -4.49 -5.23 16.22
CA VAL A 13 -3.68 -6.19 15.46
C VAL A 13 -2.98 -5.45 14.32
N PRO A 14 -1.84 -5.98 13.85
CA PRO A 14 -1.23 -5.45 12.62
C PRO A 14 -2.18 -5.61 11.44
N VAL A 15 -2.25 -4.59 10.58
CA VAL A 15 -3.12 -4.57 9.40
C VAL A 15 -2.29 -4.31 8.16
N LEU A 16 -2.46 -5.16 7.15
CA LEU A 16 -1.93 -4.92 5.81
C LEU A 16 -3.10 -4.91 4.83
N GLY A 17 -3.30 -3.78 4.14
CA GLY A 17 -4.29 -3.66 3.08
C GLY A 17 -3.63 -3.79 1.72
N VAL A 18 -4.21 -4.60 0.84
CA VAL A 18 -3.72 -4.82 -0.52
C VAL A 18 -4.77 -4.35 -1.51
N CYS A 19 -4.39 -3.50 -2.45
CA CYS A 19 -5.25 -2.95 -3.49
C CYS A 19 -6.48 -2.25 -2.91
N LEU A 20 -7.65 -2.88 -2.89
CA LEU A 20 -8.86 -2.31 -2.30
C LEU A 20 -8.69 -2.04 -0.79
N GLY A 21 -7.98 -2.91 -0.08
CA GLY A 21 -7.66 -2.71 1.34
C GLY A 21 -6.77 -1.50 1.58
N HIS A 22 -5.81 -1.25 0.70
CA HIS A 22 -4.98 -0.05 0.74
C HIS A 22 -5.83 1.21 0.55
N GLN A 23 -6.73 1.20 -0.43
CA GLN A 23 -7.65 2.31 -0.69
C GLN A 23 -8.55 2.56 0.52
N ALA A 24 -9.04 1.51 1.15
CA ALA A 24 -9.85 1.61 2.36
C ALA A 24 -9.06 2.21 3.54
N ILE A 25 -7.76 1.91 3.65
CA ILE A 25 -6.90 2.55 4.65
C ILE A 25 -6.82 4.06 4.40
N GLY A 26 -6.58 4.46 3.15
CA GLY A 26 -6.57 5.89 2.81
C GLY A 26 -7.87 6.58 3.19
N ALA A 27 -9.00 5.97 2.85
CA ALA A 27 -10.33 6.52 3.14
C ALA A 27 -10.65 6.53 4.64
N ALA A 28 -10.17 5.54 5.40
CA ALA A 28 -10.46 5.43 6.83
C ALA A 28 -9.98 6.63 7.64
N TRP A 29 -8.93 7.30 7.20
CA TRP A 29 -8.38 8.49 7.87
C TRP A 29 -8.63 9.78 7.09
N GLY A 30 -9.53 9.75 6.10
CA GLY A 30 -10.01 10.96 5.43
C GLY A 30 -9.40 11.25 4.06
N GLY A 31 -8.56 10.35 3.54
CA GLY A 31 -8.06 10.47 2.18
C GLY A 31 -9.14 10.20 1.14
N GLU A 32 -8.94 10.67 -0.07
CA GLU A 32 -9.88 10.46 -1.17
C GLU A 32 -9.37 9.40 -2.14
N VAL A 33 -10.27 8.52 -2.58
CA VAL A 33 -9.99 7.54 -3.62
C VAL A 33 -10.53 8.11 -4.93
N VAL A 34 -9.65 8.24 -5.92
CA VAL A 34 -9.96 8.87 -7.20
C VAL A 34 -9.58 7.96 -8.36
N ARG A 35 -10.04 8.28 -9.56
CA ARG A 35 -9.70 7.52 -10.74
C ARG A 35 -8.23 7.76 -11.12
N ALA A 36 -7.50 6.68 -11.38
CA ALA A 36 -6.12 6.78 -11.85
C ALA A 36 -6.09 7.34 -13.29
N PRO A 37 -5.00 8.04 -13.69
CA PRO A 37 -4.86 8.52 -15.06
C PRO A 37 -4.93 7.42 -16.11
N GLU A 38 -4.46 6.21 -15.77
CA GLU A 38 -4.52 5.03 -16.62
C GLU A 38 -5.06 3.84 -15.84
N VAL A 39 -5.84 2.99 -16.52
CA VAL A 39 -6.29 1.73 -15.96
C VAL A 39 -5.15 0.71 -16.06
N MET A 40 -4.81 0.06 -14.95
CA MET A 40 -3.73 -0.89 -14.88
C MET A 40 -4.28 -2.31 -14.76
N HIS A 41 -3.99 -3.15 -15.75
CA HIS A 41 -4.45 -4.54 -15.82
C HIS A 41 -3.25 -5.47 -15.99
N GLY A 42 -2.66 -5.90 -14.88
CA GLY A 42 -1.59 -6.89 -14.90
C GLY A 42 -0.26 -6.39 -15.43
N LYS A 43 -0.12 -5.09 -15.63
CA LYS A 43 1.16 -4.51 -16.04
C LYS A 43 2.08 -4.39 -14.85
N THR A 44 3.38 -4.63 -15.06
CA THR A 44 4.38 -4.36 -14.04
C THR A 44 4.77 -2.88 -14.08
N SER A 45 5.09 -2.35 -12.92
CA SER A 45 5.55 -0.98 -12.76
C SER A 45 6.68 -0.94 -11.75
N ARG A 46 7.53 0.05 -11.86
CA ARG A 46 8.57 0.30 -10.86
C ARG A 46 7.95 1.08 -9.70
N ILE A 47 8.17 0.56 -8.51
CA ILE A 47 7.66 1.16 -7.27
C ILE A 47 8.84 1.67 -6.49
N HIS A 48 8.86 2.98 -6.26
CA HIS A 48 9.92 3.65 -5.50
C HIS A 48 9.53 3.69 -4.03
N HIS A 49 10.46 3.31 -3.15
CA HIS A 49 10.24 3.32 -1.70
C HIS A 49 11.56 3.59 -0.98
N GLU A 50 11.50 3.83 0.31
CA GLU A 50 12.68 4.13 1.13
C GLU A 50 13.01 3.03 2.14
N GLY A 51 12.50 1.83 1.95
CA GLY A 51 12.81 0.68 2.80
C GLY A 51 12.13 0.69 4.16
N THR A 52 11.00 1.39 4.30
CA THR A 52 10.25 1.44 5.56
C THR A 52 9.15 0.37 5.60
N GLY A 53 8.80 -0.09 6.80
CA GLY A 53 7.71 -1.04 7.01
C GLY A 53 7.91 -2.32 6.23
N VAL A 54 6.92 -2.71 5.43
CA VAL A 54 6.97 -3.93 4.62
C VAL A 54 8.03 -3.89 3.52
N PHE A 55 8.56 -2.70 3.20
CA PHE A 55 9.61 -2.56 2.19
C PHE A 55 11.02 -2.77 2.72
N ALA A 56 11.18 -3.06 4.01
CA ALA A 56 12.50 -3.22 4.63
C ALA A 56 13.31 -4.32 3.94
N GLY A 57 14.53 -3.96 3.49
CA GLY A 57 15.43 -4.90 2.84
C GLY A 57 15.10 -5.22 1.38
N LEU A 58 14.04 -4.64 0.83
CA LEU A 58 13.65 -4.88 -0.56
C LEU A 58 14.41 -3.96 -1.53
N PRO A 59 14.60 -4.40 -2.80
CA PRO A 59 15.24 -3.52 -3.78
C PRO A 59 14.40 -2.26 -4.02
N ALA A 60 15.06 -1.15 -4.28
CA ALA A 60 14.42 0.12 -4.61
C ALA A 60 15.01 0.68 -5.90
N PRO A 61 14.24 0.80 -6.99
CA PRO A 61 12.82 0.45 -7.09
C PRO A 61 12.59 -1.07 -7.14
N LEU A 62 11.40 -1.50 -6.78
CA LEU A 62 10.98 -2.88 -7.01
C LEU A 62 9.95 -2.92 -8.13
N GLU A 63 9.85 -4.09 -8.79
CA GLU A 63 8.81 -4.30 -9.79
C GLU A 63 7.59 -4.95 -9.15
N ALA A 64 6.41 -4.43 -9.47
CA ALA A 64 5.17 -4.92 -8.91
C ALA A 64 4.07 -4.93 -9.95
N THR A 65 3.14 -5.86 -9.80
CA THR A 65 1.98 -5.99 -10.67
C THR A 65 0.85 -5.11 -10.15
N ARG A 66 0.25 -4.34 -11.04
CA ARG A 66 -0.84 -3.43 -10.72
C ARG A 66 -2.11 -3.86 -11.44
N TYR A 67 -3.21 -3.96 -10.69
CA TYR A 67 -4.56 -4.24 -11.19
C TYR A 67 -5.51 -3.25 -10.55
N HIS A 68 -5.52 -2.00 -11.03
CA HIS A 68 -6.39 -0.99 -10.42
C HIS A 68 -6.77 0.10 -11.40
N SER A 69 -7.97 0.65 -11.21
CA SER A 69 -8.45 1.84 -11.91
C SER A 69 -8.59 3.03 -10.97
N LEU A 70 -8.46 2.79 -9.67
CA LEU A 70 -8.58 3.81 -8.62
C LEU A 70 -7.28 3.87 -7.82
N ILE A 71 -7.00 5.07 -7.29
CA ILE A 71 -5.83 5.32 -6.42
C ILE A 71 -6.24 6.22 -5.27
N VAL A 72 -5.44 6.25 -4.22
CA VAL A 72 -5.58 7.29 -3.19
C VAL A 72 -4.95 8.56 -3.75
N ASP A 73 -5.71 9.67 -3.72
CA ASP A 73 -5.21 10.96 -4.17
C ASP A 73 -4.09 11.42 -3.24
N ARG A 74 -2.91 11.63 -3.79
CA ARG A 74 -1.72 12.01 -3.04
C ARG A 74 -1.93 13.27 -2.20
N GLU A 75 -2.63 14.26 -2.76
CA GLU A 75 -2.86 15.52 -2.07
C GLU A 75 -3.91 15.43 -0.96
N SER A 76 -4.71 14.36 -0.96
CA SER A 76 -5.72 14.12 0.06
C SER A 76 -5.20 13.34 1.27
N VAL A 77 -3.98 12.81 1.21
CA VAL A 77 -3.42 11.97 2.29
C VAL A 77 -3.29 12.81 3.55
N PRO A 78 -3.97 12.43 4.66
CA PRO A 78 -3.91 13.20 5.89
C PRO A 78 -2.59 13.02 6.64
N ASP A 79 -2.33 13.88 7.62
CA ASP A 79 -1.09 13.87 8.39
C ASP A 79 -0.88 12.57 9.19
N GLU A 80 -1.95 11.86 9.54
CA GLU A 80 -1.87 10.59 10.26
C GLU A 80 -1.25 9.47 9.42
N LEU A 81 -1.26 9.62 8.09
CA LEU A 81 -0.71 8.64 7.17
C LEU A 81 0.56 9.17 6.51
N GLU A 82 1.46 8.25 6.23
CA GLU A 82 2.71 8.51 5.52
C GLU A 82 2.69 7.77 4.19
N ILE A 83 3.08 8.46 3.11
CA ILE A 83 3.26 7.82 1.80
C ILE A 83 4.59 7.08 1.84
N THR A 84 4.55 5.75 1.70
CA THR A 84 5.73 4.90 1.81
C THR A 84 6.28 4.47 0.45
N ALA A 85 5.47 4.56 -0.60
CA ALA A 85 5.88 4.16 -1.94
C ALA A 85 5.09 4.92 -2.99
N THR A 86 5.73 5.16 -4.14
CA THR A 86 5.12 5.83 -5.28
C THR A 86 5.52 5.13 -6.58
N SER A 87 4.66 5.25 -7.61
CA SER A 87 4.99 4.87 -8.97
C SER A 87 5.93 5.91 -9.60
N GLU A 88 6.44 5.63 -10.81
CA GLU A 88 7.34 6.58 -11.50
C GLU A 88 6.64 7.91 -11.81
N ASP A 89 5.34 7.90 -12.03
CA ASP A 89 4.54 9.10 -12.27
C ASP A 89 3.99 9.73 -10.98
N GLY A 90 4.46 9.27 -9.81
CA GLY A 90 4.18 9.91 -8.53
C GLY A 90 2.86 9.51 -7.88
N LEU A 91 2.19 8.46 -8.37
CA LEU A 91 0.96 7.96 -7.76
C LEU A 91 1.26 7.21 -6.45
N VAL A 92 0.36 7.33 -5.48
CA VAL A 92 0.52 6.65 -4.18
C VAL A 92 0.41 5.15 -4.36
N MET A 93 1.47 4.43 -4.00
CA MET A 93 1.54 2.98 -4.10
C MET A 93 1.70 2.31 -2.73
N GLY A 94 1.96 3.05 -1.69
CA GLY A 94 2.05 2.56 -0.33
C GLY A 94 1.70 3.64 0.68
N LEU A 95 1.02 3.24 1.75
CA LEU A 95 0.65 4.10 2.87
C LEU A 95 0.95 3.39 4.18
N ARG A 96 1.22 4.16 5.22
CA ARG A 96 1.42 3.64 6.58
C ARG A 96 0.89 4.65 7.58
N HIS A 97 0.19 4.17 8.62
CA HIS A 97 -0.17 5.03 9.74
C HIS A 97 1.10 5.35 10.54
N ARG A 98 1.24 6.61 10.97
CA ARG A 98 2.47 7.04 11.66
C ARG A 98 2.62 6.44 13.05
N HIS A 99 1.53 6.04 13.69
CA HIS A 99 1.53 5.56 15.08
C HIS A 99 0.96 4.16 15.26
N LEU A 100 0.00 3.76 14.42
CA LEU A 100 -0.64 2.44 14.49
C LEU A 100 0.02 1.49 13.49
N ASP A 101 -0.02 0.20 13.77
CA ASP A 101 0.54 -0.81 12.87
C ASP A 101 -0.47 -1.13 11.75
N VAL A 102 -0.65 -0.15 10.86
CA VAL A 102 -1.54 -0.22 9.70
C VAL A 102 -0.75 0.23 8.49
N GLU A 103 -0.71 -0.63 7.48
CA GLU A 103 0.05 -0.38 6.27
C GLU A 103 -0.71 -0.88 5.05
N GLY A 104 -0.54 -0.23 3.90
CA GLY A 104 -1.20 -0.62 2.66
C GLY A 104 -0.29 -0.52 1.46
N VAL A 105 -0.54 -1.39 0.48
CA VAL A 105 0.12 -1.35 -0.82
C VAL A 105 -0.94 -1.42 -1.92
N GLN A 106 -0.79 -0.60 -2.97
CA GLN A 106 -1.76 -0.54 -4.06
C GLN A 106 -1.59 -1.72 -5.03
N PHE A 107 -0.41 -2.25 -5.14
CA PHE A 107 -0.10 -3.38 -6.03
C PHE A 107 -0.36 -4.73 -5.36
N HIS A 108 -0.20 -5.81 -6.12
CA HIS A 108 -0.45 -7.17 -5.64
C HIS A 108 0.87 -7.90 -5.33
N PRO A 109 1.29 -7.94 -4.05
CA PRO A 109 2.53 -8.62 -3.68
C PRO A 109 2.45 -10.15 -3.86
N GLU A 110 1.24 -10.72 -3.85
CA GLU A 110 1.03 -12.16 -4.04
C GLU A 110 1.18 -12.60 -5.50
N SER A 111 1.16 -11.67 -6.45
CA SER A 111 1.29 -12.00 -7.86
C SER A 111 2.70 -12.52 -8.18
N ILE A 112 2.78 -13.54 -9.02
CA ILE A 112 4.07 -14.09 -9.48
C ILE A 112 4.88 -13.06 -10.29
N LEU A 113 4.23 -12.03 -10.82
CA LEU A 113 4.88 -10.95 -11.56
C LEU A 113 5.42 -9.85 -10.66
N THR A 114 5.15 -9.91 -9.35
CA THR A 114 5.71 -8.97 -8.37
C THR A 114 7.01 -9.56 -7.82
N ALA A 115 8.13 -9.02 -8.26
CA ALA A 115 9.45 -9.64 -8.05
C ALA A 115 9.82 -9.88 -6.58
N SER A 116 9.48 -8.99 -5.67
CA SER A 116 9.82 -9.11 -4.24
C SER A 116 8.59 -9.30 -3.35
N GLY A 117 7.48 -9.77 -3.94
CA GLY A 117 6.20 -9.87 -3.24
C GLY A 117 6.24 -10.79 -2.02
N HIS A 118 6.88 -11.94 -2.14
CA HIS A 118 7.00 -12.90 -1.03
C HIS A 118 7.79 -12.31 0.14
N ASP A 119 8.86 -11.58 -0.14
CA ASP A 119 9.67 -10.95 0.90
C ASP A 119 8.88 -9.83 1.59
N LEU A 120 8.08 -9.08 0.82
CA LEU A 120 7.21 -8.05 1.37
C LEU A 120 6.20 -8.65 2.34
N LEU A 121 5.54 -9.74 1.95
CA LEU A 121 4.58 -10.43 2.81
C LEU A 121 5.26 -11.02 4.04
N ALA A 122 6.47 -11.57 3.89
CA ALA A 122 7.25 -12.09 5.02
C ALA A 122 7.58 -10.98 6.01
N ASN A 123 7.90 -9.78 5.55
CA ASN A 123 8.15 -8.63 6.43
C ASN A 123 6.91 -8.30 7.28
N PHE A 124 5.72 -8.35 6.66
CA PHE A 124 4.50 -8.12 7.41
C PHE A 124 4.24 -9.24 8.42
N LEU A 125 4.35 -10.50 7.98
CA LEU A 125 4.07 -11.66 8.84
C LEU A 125 5.01 -11.70 10.07
N ALA A 126 6.24 -11.22 9.93
CA ALA A 126 7.17 -11.14 11.05
C ALA A 126 6.67 -10.23 12.19
N ARG A 127 5.79 -9.28 11.90
CA ARG A 127 5.22 -8.39 12.92
C ARG A 127 4.03 -8.99 13.64
N VAL A 128 3.47 -10.08 13.11
CA VAL A 128 2.26 -10.72 13.64
C VAL A 128 2.61 -11.77 14.69
N SER A 129 3.81 -12.31 14.65
CA SER A 129 4.26 -13.39 15.54
C SER A 129 4.73 -12.90 16.91
#